data_1a9d4792de95adb0bbce8e8efe2fae67
#
_entry.id   1a9d4792de95adb0bbce8e8efe2fae67
#
_cell.length_a   1.000
_cell.length_b   1.000
_cell.length_c   1.000
_cell.angle_alpha   90.00
_cell.angle_beta   90.00
_cell.angle_gamma   90.00
#
_symmetry.space_group_name_H-M   'P 1'
#
loop_
_entity.id
_entity.type
_entity.pdbx_description
1 polymer ?
#
loop_
_entity_poly.entity_id
_entity_poly.type
_entity_poly.pdbx_seq_one_letter_code
_entity_poly.pdbx_strand_id
1 'polypeptide(L)'
;MGISLRKATADDARFIAENVLRALHIDEAKEEHFEYLAGICRREDTLYSWRNATVALYDGVPAGLMVAYDGALYRQMRDITFPMIRMYVGDDYHRMDDEASPGEYYLDSLAVLPQYQHKGIASALIKEMFRLRDEAGIPLATIAVDPENDTAYRLYTRHGFRHDGKITVFGTTYDRLIAQNNYI
;
A
#
# COMPACT_ATOMS: atom_id res chain seq x y z
N MET A 1 -13.16 21.99 -8.11
CA MET A 1 -13.11 20.58 -7.66
C MET A 1 -11.69 20.07 -7.88
N GLY A 2 -11.00 19.65 -6.80
CA GLY A 2 -9.59 19.35 -6.88
C GLY A 2 -9.15 18.21 -5.98
N ILE A 3 -8.14 17.46 -6.47
CA ILE A 3 -7.40 16.46 -5.69
C ILE A 3 -6.24 17.18 -5.01
N SER A 4 -6.07 16.96 -3.72
CA SER A 4 -4.84 17.29 -2.99
C SER A 4 -4.36 16.08 -2.19
N LEU A 5 -3.05 16.03 -1.98
CA LEU A 5 -2.40 14.93 -1.26
C LEU A 5 -1.72 15.50 -0.02
N ARG A 6 -1.75 14.75 1.07
CA ARG A 6 -0.99 15.06 2.27
C ARG A 6 -0.44 13.80 2.92
N LYS A 7 0.66 13.91 3.63
CA LYS A 7 1.09 12.86 4.54
C LYS A 7 0.01 12.61 5.58
N ALA A 8 -0.16 11.35 5.96
CA ALA A 8 -1.02 11.00 7.07
C ALA A 8 -0.41 11.44 8.41
N THR A 9 -1.25 11.49 9.42
CA THR A 9 -0.90 11.70 10.83
C THR A 9 -1.43 10.54 11.66
N ALA A 10 -1.07 10.45 12.93
CA ALA A 10 -1.59 9.44 13.83
C ALA A 10 -3.13 9.48 13.97
N ASP A 11 -3.75 10.65 13.74
CA ASP A 11 -5.21 10.81 13.77
C ASP A 11 -5.90 10.13 12.57
N ASP A 12 -5.17 9.88 11.48
CA ASP A 12 -5.69 9.15 10.32
C ASP A 12 -5.70 7.62 10.50
N ALA A 13 -5.21 7.11 11.63
CA ALA A 13 -5.01 5.66 11.84
C ALA A 13 -6.27 4.83 11.58
N ARG A 14 -7.45 5.34 11.94
CA ARG A 14 -8.73 4.69 11.64
C ARG A 14 -8.99 4.63 10.14
N PHE A 15 -8.80 5.73 9.43
CA PHE A 15 -8.97 5.81 7.98
C PHE A 15 -7.97 4.88 7.26
N ILE A 16 -6.73 4.79 7.75
CA ILE A 16 -5.72 3.86 7.23
C ILE A 16 -6.20 2.42 7.41
N ALA A 17 -6.62 2.03 8.62
CA ALA A 17 -7.08 0.67 8.93
C ALA A 17 -8.26 0.24 8.03
N GLU A 18 -9.26 1.09 7.86
CA GLU A 18 -10.43 0.81 7.01
C GLU A 18 -10.04 0.59 5.54
N ASN A 19 -9.09 1.37 5.04
CA ASN A 19 -8.67 1.28 3.63
C ASN A 19 -7.66 0.16 3.39
N VAL A 20 -6.81 -0.20 4.35
CA VAL A 20 -5.95 -1.39 4.29
C VAL A 20 -6.81 -2.65 4.27
N LEU A 21 -7.78 -2.80 5.16
CA LEU A 21 -8.69 -3.96 5.16
C LEU A 21 -9.47 -4.07 3.84
N ARG A 22 -9.90 -2.93 3.27
CA ARG A 22 -10.54 -2.90 1.95
C ARG A 22 -9.59 -3.35 0.84
N ALA A 23 -8.33 -2.92 0.86
CA ALA A 23 -7.33 -3.34 -0.11
C ALA A 23 -7.01 -4.84 -0.01
N LEU A 24 -7.12 -5.41 1.19
CA LEU A 24 -6.96 -6.85 1.45
C LEU A 24 -8.24 -7.66 1.19
N HIS A 25 -9.32 -7.04 0.69
CA HIS A 25 -10.63 -7.68 0.44
C HIS A 25 -11.24 -8.37 1.67
N ILE A 26 -11.02 -7.80 2.86
CA ILE A 26 -11.62 -8.27 4.12
C ILE A 26 -12.97 -7.55 4.32
N ASP A 27 -14.00 -8.05 3.64
CA ASP A 27 -15.32 -7.40 3.59
C ASP A 27 -16.16 -7.59 4.87
N GLU A 28 -15.85 -8.60 5.69
CA GLU A 28 -16.59 -8.92 6.92
C GLU A 28 -15.93 -8.35 8.20
N ALA A 29 -15.13 -7.30 8.04
CA ALA A 29 -14.46 -6.67 9.19
C ALA A 29 -15.49 -6.02 10.14
N LYS A 30 -15.41 -6.39 11.43
CA LYS A 30 -16.22 -5.80 12.49
C LYS A 30 -15.53 -4.57 13.07
N GLU A 31 -16.28 -3.78 13.85
CA GLU A 31 -15.75 -2.57 14.51
C GLU A 31 -14.48 -2.85 15.33
N GLU A 32 -14.45 -3.97 16.06
CA GLU A 32 -13.29 -4.39 16.85
C GLU A 32 -12.03 -4.62 16.00
N HIS A 33 -12.18 -5.11 14.76
CA HIS A 33 -11.06 -5.31 13.83
C HIS A 33 -10.49 -3.96 13.35
N PHE A 34 -11.36 -3.00 13.06
CA PHE A 34 -10.93 -1.66 12.66
C PHE A 34 -10.17 -0.96 13.79
N GLU A 35 -10.68 -1.00 15.03
CA GLU A 35 -10.02 -0.39 16.18
C GLU A 35 -8.68 -1.08 16.49
N TYR A 36 -8.62 -2.40 16.40
CA TYR A 36 -7.38 -3.15 16.60
C TYR A 36 -6.32 -2.75 15.57
N LEU A 37 -6.67 -2.76 14.28
CA LEU A 37 -5.74 -2.38 13.21
C LEU A 37 -5.39 -0.89 13.28
N ALA A 38 -6.32 -0.01 13.67
CA ALA A 38 -6.02 1.40 13.90
C ALA A 38 -4.95 1.58 15.01
N GLY A 39 -4.97 0.74 16.04
CA GLY A 39 -3.90 0.70 17.04
C GLY A 39 -2.53 0.39 16.42
N ILE A 40 -2.46 -0.53 15.47
CA ILE A 40 -1.24 -0.85 14.72
C ILE A 40 -0.83 0.33 13.83
N CYS A 41 -1.79 0.97 13.14
CA CYS A 41 -1.53 2.13 12.28
C CYS A 41 -1.04 3.37 13.03
N ARG A 42 -1.38 3.53 14.32
CA ARG A 42 -0.85 4.61 15.18
C ARG A 42 0.62 4.44 15.53
N ARG A 43 1.17 3.24 15.39
CA ARG A 43 2.60 3.00 15.64
C ARG A 43 3.45 3.59 14.51
N GLU A 44 4.73 3.81 14.81
CA GLU A 44 5.69 4.37 13.85
C GLU A 44 6.55 3.30 13.16
N ASP A 45 6.51 2.06 13.67
CA ASP A 45 7.42 0.97 13.35
C ASP A 45 6.76 -0.23 12.63
N THR A 46 5.51 -0.07 12.18
CA THR A 46 4.75 -1.10 11.46
C THR A 46 4.67 -0.82 9.97
N LEU A 47 4.36 -1.85 9.17
CA LEU A 47 4.11 -1.69 7.73
C LEU A 47 2.99 -0.68 7.46
N TYR A 48 1.89 -0.75 8.23
CA TYR A 48 0.71 0.10 8.09
C TYR A 48 0.78 1.40 8.91
N SER A 49 1.97 1.78 9.38
CA SER A 49 2.20 3.03 10.10
C SER A 49 1.65 4.24 9.33
N TRP A 50 1.07 5.21 10.04
CA TRP A 50 0.71 6.50 9.46
C TRP A 50 1.90 7.20 8.77
N ARG A 51 3.14 6.91 9.19
CA ARG A 51 4.36 7.44 8.55
C ARG A 51 4.55 6.97 7.12
N ASN A 52 4.05 5.77 6.80
CA ASN A 52 4.10 5.17 5.47
C ASN A 52 2.90 5.57 4.60
N ALA A 53 1.94 6.33 5.16
CA ALA A 53 0.68 6.59 4.51
C ALA A 53 0.60 8.00 3.91
N THR A 54 -0.07 8.09 2.77
CA THR A 54 -0.48 9.35 2.10
C THR A 54 -1.99 9.33 1.92
N VAL A 55 -2.66 10.39 2.37
CA VAL A 55 -4.11 10.58 2.22
C VAL A 55 -4.38 11.47 1.02
N ALA A 56 -5.25 11.00 0.13
CA ALA A 56 -5.80 11.82 -0.94
C ALA A 56 -7.10 12.46 -0.48
N LEU A 57 -7.20 13.76 -0.66
CA LEU A 57 -8.41 14.54 -0.42
C LEU A 57 -9.05 14.91 -1.76
N TYR A 58 -10.38 14.81 -1.83
CA TYR A 58 -11.18 15.34 -2.92
C TYR A 58 -12.08 16.44 -2.37
N ASP A 59 -11.85 17.67 -2.83
CA ASP A 59 -12.49 18.89 -2.27
C ASP A 59 -12.39 18.99 -0.73
N GLY A 60 -11.20 18.64 -0.20
CA GLY A 60 -10.91 18.70 1.24
C GLY A 60 -11.38 17.49 2.05
N VAL A 61 -12.08 16.53 1.46
CA VAL A 61 -12.60 15.32 2.13
C VAL A 61 -11.69 14.12 1.85
N PRO A 62 -11.30 13.29 2.84
CA PRO A 62 -10.54 12.07 2.61
C PRO A 62 -11.27 11.14 1.64
N ALA A 63 -10.59 10.76 0.56
CA ALA A 63 -11.17 10.06 -0.57
C ALA A 63 -10.35 8.85 -1.03
N GLY A 64 -9.09 8.75 -0.62
CA GLY A 64 -8.21 7.64 -0.95
C GLY A 64 -6.98 7.59 -0.06
N LEU A 65 -6.32 6.46 -0.10
CA LEU A 65 -5.15 6.14 0.72
C LEU A 65 -4.10 5.42 -0.13
N MET A 66 -2.86 5.71 0.15
CA MET A 66 -1.70 4.93 -0.26
C MET A 66 -0.86 4.62 0.97
N VAL A 67 -0.43 3.35 1.11
CA VAL A 67 0.65 2.94 2.01
C VAL A 67 1.82 2.52 1.14
N ALA A 68 2.97 3.18 1.31
CA ALA A 68 4.18 2.90 0.55
C ALA A 68 5.44 3.26 1.34
N TYR A 69 6.50 2.48 1.18
CA TYR A 69 7.72 2.62 1.98
C TYR A 69 8.97 2.10 1.26
N ASP A 70 10.13 2.49 1.81
CA ASP A 70 11.44 1.93 1.44
C ASP A 70 11.51 0.44 1.79
N GLY A 71 11.72 -0.40 0.79
CA GLY A 71 11.86 -1.85 0.95
C GLY A 71 13.04 -2.28 1.83
N ALA A 72 14.02 -1.41 2.04
CA ALA A 72 15.10 -1.67 3.00
C ALA A 72 14.58 -1.82 4.44
N LEU A 73 13.44 -1.21 4.77
CA LEU A 73 12.80 -1.28 6.09
C LEU A 73 11.78 -2.43 6.20
N TYR A 74 11.44 -3.08 5.08
CA TYR A 74 10.36 -4.07 5.01
C TYR A 74 10.48 -5.15 6.08
N ARG A 75 11.62 -5.87 6.13
CA ARG A 75 11.80 -7.00 7.06
C ARG A 75 11.65 -6.59 8.52
N GLN A 76 12.23 -5.43 8.90
CA GLN A 76 12.10 -4.93 10.27
C GLN A 76 10.63 -4.63 10.62
N MET A 77 9.93 -3.91 9.75
CA MET A 77 8.51 -3.57 9.97
C MET A 77 7.62 -4.81 9.89
N ARG A 78 7.88 -5.75 8.98
CA ARG A 78 7.18 -7.03 8.84
C ARG A 78 7.25 -7.85 10.12
N ASP A 79 8.45 -8.02 10.68
CA ASP A 79 8.68 -8.83 11.86
C ASP A 79 7.99 -8.25 13.12
N ILE A 80 7.66 -6.96 13.11
CA ILE A 80 6.82 -6.31 14.12
C ILE A 80 5.33 -6.48 13.78
N THR A 81 4.95 -6.25 12.52
CA THR A 81 3.55 -6.18 12.09
C THR A 81 2.87 -7.55 12.05
N PHE A 82 3.50 -8.56 11.45
CA PHE A 82 2.84 -9.85 11.19
C PHE A 82 2.44 -10.61 12.44
N PRO A 83 3.24 -10.67 13.51
CA PRO A 83 2.77 -11.24 14.78
C PRO A 83 1.51 -10.54 15.33
N MET A 84 1.38 -9.23 15.11
CA MET A 84 0.20 -8.47 15.55
C MET A 84 -1.04 -8.78 14.71
N ILE A 85 -0.89 -9.03 13.40
CA ILE A 85 -2.01 -9.31 12.50
C ILE A 85 -2.22 -10.81 12.22
N ARG A 86 -1.52 -11.71 12.93
CA ARG A 86 -1.59 -13.16 12.68
C ARG A 86 -3.01 -13.74 12.68
N MET A 87 -3.93 -13.12 13.41
CA MET A 87 -5.34 -13.51 13.42
C MET A 87 -6.02 -13.35 12.05
N TYR A 88 -5.49 -12.51 11.17
CA TYR A 88 -6.00 -12.28 9.80
C TYR A 88 -5.21 -13.06 8.76
N VAL A 89 -3.90 -13.23 8.95
CA VAL A 89 -2.98 -13.77 7.94
C VAL A 89 -2.46 -15.18 8.27
N GLY A 90 -2.76 -15.70 9.46
CA GLY A 90 -2.27 -17.00 9.93
C GLY A 90 -0.82 -16.95 10.42
N ASP A 91 -0.28 -18.12 10.77
CA ASP A 91 1.07 -18.26 11.33
C ASP A 91 2.14 -18.60 10.27
N ASP A 92 1.75 -18.91 9.03
CA ASP A 92 2.67 -19.38 7.97
C ASP A 92 3.41 -18.25 7.22
N TYR A 93 3.31 -16.99 7.70
CA TYR A 93 3.97 -15.84 7.07
C TYR A 93 5.52 -15.97 7.01
N HIS A 94 6.12 -16.87 7.79
CA HIS A 94 7.56 -17.16 7.70
C HIS A 94 7.97 -17.91 6.42
N ARG A 95 7.00 -18.46 5.68
CA ARG A 95 7.23 -19.24 4.44
C ARG A 95 6.88 -18.47 3.16
N MET A 96 6.40 -17.24 3.31
CA MET A 96 6.08 -16.41 2.16
C MET A 96 7.33 -15.71 1.61
N ASP A 97 7.23 -15.26 0.37
CA ASP A 97 8.24 -14.40 -0.23
C ASP A 97 8.26 -13.03 0.46
N ASP A 98 9.41 -12.39 0.49
CA ASP A 98 9.48 -10.98 0.87
C ASP A 98 8.79 -10.14 -0.20
N GLU A 99 7.87 -9.26 0.21
CA GLU A 99 7.16 -8.38 -0.71
C GLU A 99 8.02 -7.25 -1.25
N ALA A 100 9.02 -6.82 -0.47
CA ALA A 100 9.91 -5.73 -0.82
C ALA A 100 11.35 -6.00 -0.40
N SER A 101 12.30 -5.40 -1.10
CA SER A 101 13.74 -5.55 -0.89
C SER A 101 14.44 -4.20 -0.91
N PRO A 102 15.67 -4.08 -0.36
CA PRO A 102 16.48 -2.87 -0.51
C PRO A 102 16.63 -2.45 -1.97
N GLY A 103 16.50 -1.16 -2.26
CA GLY A 103 16.50 -0.62 -3.62
C GLY A 103 15.12 -0.54 -4.27
N GLU A 104 14.07 -0.89 -3.55
CA GLU A 104 12.68 -0.82 -3.97
C GLU A 104 11.89 0.14 -3.09
N TYR A 105 11.07 0.98 -3.68
CA TYR A 105 10.01 1.71 -3.01
C TYR A 105 8.71 0.94 -3.25
N TYR A 106 8.22 0.27 -2.23
CA TYR A 106 7.12 -0.67 -2.35
C TYR A 106 5.78 0.00 -2.09
N LEU A 107 4.84 -0.20 -3.01
CA LEU A 107 3.43 0.17 -2.85
C LEU A 107 2.70 -1.02 -2.23
N ASP A 108 2.44 -0.94 -0.93
CA ASP A 108 1.76 -1.98 -0.16
C ASP A 108 0.24 -1.96 -0.39
N SER A 109 -0.38 -0.79 -0.21
CA SER A 109 -1.82 -0.63 -0.31
C SER A 109 -2.20 0.62 -1.08
N LEU A 110 -3.18 0.49 -1.97
CA LEU A 110 -3.80 1.60 -2.70
C LEU A 110 -5.32 1.43 -2.70
N ALA A 111 -6.02 2.37 -2.10
CA ALA A 111 -7.48 2.35 -2.03
C ALA A 111 -8.08 3.70 -2.39
N VAL A 112 -9.22 3.68 -3.07
CA VAL A 112 -10.06 4.86 -3.33
C VAL A 112 -11.48 4.53 -2.92
N LEU A 113 -12.08 5.39 -2.11
CA LEU A 113 -13.46 5.21 -1.66
C LEU A 113 -14.41 5.13 -2.87
N PRO A 114 -15.43 4.22 -2.86
CA PRO A 114 -16.27 3.94 -4.03
C PRO A 114 -16.87 5.19 -4.68
N GLN A 115 -17.38 6.14 -3.87
CA GLN A 115 -17.99 7.39 -4.35
C GLN A 115 -17.00 8.37 -4.98
N TYR A 116 -15.69 8.12 -4.85
CA TYR A 116 -14.61 8.96 -5.41
C TYR A 116 -13.81 8.25 -6.51
N GLN A 117 -14.19 7.04 -6.89
CA GLN A 117 -13.55 6.32 -7.99
C GLN A 117 -13.74 7.06 -9.34
N HIS A 118 -12.90 6.75 -10.31
CA HIS A 118 -12.90 7.34 -11.66
C HIS A 118 -12.65 8.86 -11.71
N LYS A 119 -12.18 9.46 -10.60
CA LYS A 119 -11.84 10.89 -10.51
C LYS A 119 -10.33 11.18 -10.61
N GLY A 120 -9.51 10.18 -10.92
CA GLY A 120 -8.05 10.34 -11.06
C GLY A 120 -7.25 10.21 -9.76
N ILE A 121 -7.89 9.90 -8.62
CA ILE A 121 -7.25 9.86 -7.30
C ILE A 121 -6.14 8.78 -7.24
N ALA A 122 -6.42 7.56 -7.73
CA ALA A 122 -5.41 6.50 -7.77
C ALA A 122 -4.18 6.92 -8.59
N SER A 123 -4.39 7.56 -9.74
CA SER A 123 -3.30 8.10 -10.57
C SER A 123 -2.50 9.18 -9.86
N ALA A 124 -3.15 10.04 -9.06
CA ALA A 124 -2.46 11.06 -8.28
C ALA A 124 -1.59 10.42 -7.18
N LEU A 125 -2.09 9.39 -6.49
CA LEU A 125 -1.36 8.65 -5.46
C LEU A 125 -0.15 7.89 -6.06
N ILE A 126 -0.28 7.26 -7.23
CA ILE A 126 0.83 6.60 -7.92
C ILE A 126 1.93 7.62 -8.32
N LYS A 127 1.54 8.78 -8.82
CA LYS A 127 2.51 9.86 -9.12
C LYS A 127 3.23 10.35 -7.86
N GLU A 128 2.52 10.44 -6.74
CA GLU A 128 3.12 10.78 -5.45
C GLU A 128 4.10 9.70 -4.98
N MET A 129 3.78 8.41 -5.17
CA MET A 129 4.70 7.32 -4.90
C MET A 129 6.01 7.50 -5.68
N PHE A 130 5.94 7.80 -6.98
CA PHE A 130 7.14 8.03 -7.78
C PHE A 130 7.93 9.25 -7.28
N ARG A 131 7.27 10.33 -6.90
CA ARG A 131 7.92 11.51 -6.32
C ARG A 131 8.67 11.15 -5.02
N LEU A 132 8.02 10.40 -4.12
CA LEU A 132 8.63 9.95 -2.85
C LEU A 132 9.80 9.00 -3.08
N ARG A 133 9.67 8.06 -4.02
CA ARG A 133 10.76 7.18 -4.45
C ARG A 133 11.97 7.98 -4.94
N ASP A 134 11.73 8.98 -5.80
CA ASP A 134 12.77 9.80 -6.39
C ASP A 134 13.46 10.67 -5.34
N GLU A 135 12.72 11.26 -4.41
CA GLU A 135 13.27 12.01 -3.27
C GLU A 135 14.12 11.12 -2.34
N ALA A 136 13.74 9.85 -2.19
CA ALA A 136 14.52 8.88 -1.42
C ALA A 136 15.75 8.35 -2.18
N GLY A 137 15.90 8.67 -3.48
CA GLY A 137 16.98 8.15 -4.33
C GLY A 137 16.87 6.65 -4.61
N ILE A 138 15.67 6.08 -4.51
CA ILE A 138 15.43 4.64 -4.71
C ILE A 138 15.18 4.36 -6.20
N PRO A 139 15.86 3.38 -6.82
CA PRO A 139 15.81 3.19 -8.28
C PRO A 139 14.51 2.55 -8.77
N LEU A 140 13.87 1.71 -7.96
CA LEU A 140 12.71 0.91 -8.36
C LEU A 140 11.46 1.27 -7.58
N ALA A 141 10.30 1.31 -8.24
CA ALA A 141 9.00 1.23 -7.62
C ALA A 141 8.42 -0.17 -7.86
N THR A 142 7.87 -0.81 -6.85
CA THR A 142 7.37 -2.18 -6.93
C THR A 142 6.00 -2.32 -6.29
N ILE A 143 5.23 -3.31 -6.75
CA ILE A 143 3.91 -3.67 -6.20
C ILE A 143 3.59 -5.13 -6.50
N ALA A 144 2.84 -5.77 -5.62
CA ALA A 144 2.15 -7.05 -5.85
C ALA A 144 0.70 -6.80 -6.27
N VAL A 145 0.26 -7.44 -7.36
CA VAL A 145 -1.09 -7.27 -7.90
C VAL A 145 -1.75 -8.64 -8.03
N ASP A 146 -2.99 -8.75 -7.56
CA ASP A 146 -3.80 -9.95 -7.80
C ASP A 146 -3.94 -10.18 -9.32
N PRO A 147 -3.55 -11.36 -9.83
CA PRO A 147 -3.64 -11.69 -11.27
C PRO A 147 -5.05 -11.55 -11.84
N GLU A 148 -6.08 -11.68 -11.00
CA GLU A 148 -7.48 -11.54 -11.40
C GLU A 148 -7.97 -10.07 -11.40
N ASN A 149 -7.16 -9.14 -10.84
CA ASN A 149 -7.50 -7.71 -10.80
C ASN A 149 -7.01 -6.96 -12.04
N ASP A 150 -7.65 -7.22 -13.17
CA ASP A 150 -7.37 -6.55 -14.45
C ASP A 150 -7.40 -5.01 -14.36
N THR A 151 -8.28 -4.47 -13.53
CA THR A 151 -8.43 -3.01 -13.38
C THR A 151 -7.19 -2.41 -12.74
N ALA A 152 -6.68 -3.00 -11.67
CA ALA A 152 -5.45 -2.58 -11.01
C ALA A 152 -4.24 -2.79 -11.93
N TYR A 153 -4.16 -3.96 -12.59
CA TYR A 153 -3.07 -4.26 -13.52
C TYR A 153 -2.97 -3.21 -14.64
N ARG A 154 -4.10 -2.86 -15.28
CA ARG A 154 -4.15 -1.82 -16.32
C ARG A 154 -3.84 -0.42 -15.78
N LEU A 155 -4.22 -0.11 -14.54
CA LEU A 155 -3.88 1.15 -13.90
C LEU A 155 -2.36 1.27 -13.75
N TYR A 156 -1.70 0.26 -13.20
CA TYR A 156 -0.26 0.28 -12.98
C TYR A 156 0.54 0.28 -14.28
N THR A 157 0.15 -0.53 -15.27
CA THR A 157 0.84 -0.54 -16.57
C THR A 157 0.75 0.78 -17.33
N ARG A 158 -0.38 1.52 -17.22
CA ARG A 158 -0.49 2.89 -17.74
C ARG A 158 0.44 3.88 -17.06
N HIS A 159 0.88 3.58 -15.84
CA HIS A 159 1.86 4.37 -15.09
C HIS A 159 3.30 3.86 -15.26
N GLY A 160 3.56 2.98 -16.23
CA GLY A 160 4.91 2.52 -16.55
C GLY A 160 5.39 1.31 -15.77
N PHE A 161 4.54 0.70 -14.96
CA PHE A 161 4.86 -0.59 -14.37
C PHE A 161 4.84 -1.70 -15.43
N ARG A 162 5.73 -2.66 -15.28
CA ARG A 162 5.82 -3.84 -16.14
C ARG A 162 5.94 -5.10 -15.28
N HIS A 163 5.51 -6.22 -15.82
CA HIS A 163 5.61 -7.52 -15.15
C HIS A 163 7.07 -7.90 -14.89
N ASP A 164 7.37 -8.38 -13.69
CA ASP A 164 8.72 -8.76 -13.23
C ASP A 164 8.72 -10.14 -12.54
N GLY A 165 7.67 -10.92 -12.71
CA GLY A 165 7.56 -12.25 -12.13
C GLY A 165 6.38 -12.39 -11.19
N LYS A 166 6.47 -13.37 -10.29
CA LYS A 166 5.43 -13.68 -9.31
C LYS A 166 6.02 -13.78 -7.93
N ILE A 167 5.21 -13.45 -6.91
CA ILE A 167 5.54 -13.67 -5.51
C ILE A 167 4.37 -14.38 -4.82
N THR A 168 4.67 -15.16 -3.78
CA THR A 168 3.66 -15.83 -2.96
C THR A 168 3.60 -15.19 -1.60
N VAL A 169 2.45 -14.58 -1.28
CA VAL A 169 2.19 -13.86 -0.04
C VAL A 169 0.94 -14.44 0.61
N PHE A 170 1.04 -14.88 1.87
CA PHE A 170 -0.06 -15.53 2.63
C PHE A 170 -0.75 -16.66 1.85
N GLY A 171 0.04 -17.47 1.11
CA GLY A 171 -0.47 -18.59 0.32
C GLY A 171 -1.13 -18.22 -1.00
N THR A 172 -1.24 -16.94 -1.33
CA THR A 172 -1.76 -16.44 -2.60
C THR A 172 -0.61 -15.99 -3.51
N THR A 173 -0.69 -16.33 -4.79
CA THR A 173 0.30 -15.90 -5.79
C THR A 173 -0.14 -14.62 -6.46
N TYR A 174 0.72 -13.61 -6.43
CA TYR A 174 0.54 -12.30 -7.03
C TYR A 174 1.48 -12.08 -8.20
N ASP A 175 1.07 -11.29 -9.19
CA ASP A 175 1.97 -10.74 -10.19
C ASP A 175 2.77 -9.60 -9.57
N ARG A 176 4.09 -9.70 -9.63
CA ARG A 176 5.00 -8.64 -9.23
C ARG A 176 5.20 -7.68 -10.40
N LEU A 177 4.97 -6.40 -10.17
CA LEU A 177 5.21 -5.37 -11.16
C LEU A 177 6.28 -4.41 -10.67
N ILE A 178 7.12 -3.91 -11.61
CA ILE A 178 8.16 -2.92 -11.34
C ILE A 178 8.07 -1.74 -12.29
N ALA A 179 8.47 -0.57 -11.80
CA ALA A 179 8.74 0.62 -12.60
C ALA A 179 10.11 1.20 -12.22
N GLN A 180 10.97 1.38 -13.23
CA GLN A 180 12.28 2.00 -13.06
C GLN A 180 12.17 3.52 -13.15
N ASN A 181 13.10 4.22 -12.51
CA ASN A 181 13.28 5.64 -12.75
C ASN A 181 13.92 5.83 -14.14
N ASN A 182 13.23 6.53 -15.05
CA ASN A 182 13.71 6.77 -16.41
C ASN A 182 14.57 8.05 -16.51
N TYR A 183 15.27 8.45 -15.45
CA TYR A 183 16.27 9.49 -15.57
C TYR A 183 17.54 8.89 -16.19
N ILE A 184 17.60 8.94 -17.52
CA ILE A 184 18.83 8.92 -18.30
C ILE A 184 19.10 10.37 -18.73
#